data_0decbad5c8de2a8872a9893dac27cf20
#
_entry.id   0decbad5c8de2a8872a9893dac27cf20
#
_cell.length_a   1.000
_cell.length_b   1.000
_cell.length_c   1.000
_cell.angle_alpha   90.00
_cell.angle_beta   90.00
_cell.angle_gamma   90.00
#
_symmetry.space_group_name_H-M   'P 1'
#
loop_
_entity.id
_entity.type
_entity.pdbx_description
1 polymer ?
#
loop_
_entity_poly.entity_id
_entity_poly.type
_entity_poly.pdbx_seq_one_letter_code
_entity_poly.pdbx_strand_id
1 'polypeptide(L)'
;MSVFTGGSAYSMIRDIADGFIIASELTFKRFAPADFAMFAQEADKLLRELRGNPAPLTDVEAGQKRQRRMQRVQNAMLLARSVQTRRG
;
A
#
# COMPACT_ATOMS: atom_id res chain seq x y z
N MET A 1 8.50 -17.69 -8.01
CA MET A 1 8.56 -16.62 -6.98
C MET A 1 7.63 -15.50 -7.34
N SER A 2 6.92 -14.99 -6.33
CA SER A 2 6.04 -13.84 -6.53
C SER A 2 6.86 -12.55 -6.67
N VAL A 3 6.39 -11.62 -7.52
CA VAL A 3 6.96 -10.26 -7.59
C VAL A 3 6.55 -9.43 -6.37
N PHE A 4 5.56 -9.91 -5.61
CA PHE A 4 5.12 -9.23 -4.40
C PHE A 4 5.97 -9.65 -3.22
N THR A 5 6.58 -8.68 -2.55
CA THR A 5 7.30 -8.92 -1.30
C THR A 5 6.30 -9.44 -0.27
N GLY A 6 6.61 -10.55 0.37
CA GLY A 6 5.68 -11.22 1.29
C GLY A 6 4.78 -12.27 0.64
N GLY A 7 4.89 -12.47 -0.68
CA GLY A 7 4.24 -13.55 -1.41
C GLY A 7 2.92 -13.22 -2.08
N SER A 8 2.29 -12.07 -1.77
CA SER A 8 1.02 -11.66 -2.38
C SER A 8 0.85 -10.14 -2.30
N ALA A 9 0.00 -9.59 -3.18
CA ALA A 9 -0.34 -8.17 -3.13
C ALA A 9 -0.98 -7.81 -1.80
N TYR A 10 -1.83 -8.69 -1.26
CA TYR A 10 -2.47 -8.51 0.03
C TYR A 10 -1.45 -8.33 1.15
N SER A 11 -0.49 -9.26 1.28
CA SER A 11 0.55 -9.20 2.30
C SER A 11 1.46 -7.99 2.11
N MET A 12 1.85 -7.72 0.88
CA MET A 12 2.75 -6.63 0.54
C MET A 12 2.19 -5.28 0.97
N ILE A 13 0.92 -4.99 0.65
CA ILE A 13 0.34 -3.69 0.98
C ILE A 13 0.17 -3.52 2.48
N ARG A 14 -0.13 -4.58 3.21
CA ARG A 14 -0.25 -4.53 4.66
C ARG A 14 1.11 -4.30 5.32
N ASP A 15 2.16 -4.92 4.81
CA ASP A 15 3.52 -4.69 5.29
C ASP A 15 3.99 -3.27 5.02
N ILE A 16 3.61 -2.68 3.89
CA ILE A 16 3.88 -1.27 3.59
C ILE A 16 3.14 -0.37 4.58
N ALA A 17 1.86 -0.66 4.83
CA ALA A 17 1.06 0.12 5.77
C ALA A 17 1.65 0.10 7.18
N ASP A 18 2.18 -1.05 7.60
CA ASP A 18 2.75 -1.23 8.94
C ASP A 18 4.21 -0.77 9.04
N GLY A 19 4.80 -0.34 7.92
CA GLY A 19 6.16 0.18 7.91
C GLY A 19 7.26 -0.88 7.83
N PHE A 20 6.90 -2.15 7.60
CA PHE A 20 7.89 -3.23 7.46
C PHE A 20 8.57 -3.19 6.10
N ILE A 21 7.91 -2.61 5.10
CA ILE A 21 8.44 -2.43 3.76
C ILE A 21 8.35 -0.95 3.40
N ILE A 22 9.47 -0.39 2.94
CA ILE A 22 9.49 0.97 2.41
C ILE A 22 9.44 0.86 0.90
N ALA A 23 8.33 1.31 0.29
CA ALA A 23 8.15 1.25 -1.14
C ALA A 23 9.10 2.22 -1.85
N SER A 24 9.72 1.75 -2.93
CA SER A 24 10.60 2.54 -3.78
C SER A 24 10.35 2.14 -5.24
N GLU A 25 11.00 2.83 -6.16
CA GLU A 25 10.89 2.46 -7.58
C GLU A 25 11.34 1.02 -7.82
N LEU A 26 12.36 0.57 -7.11
CA LEU A 26 12.86 -0.79 -7.23
C LEU A 26 11.82 -1.83 -6.81
N THR A 27 10.95 -1.48 -5.87
CA THR A 27 9.90 -2.36 -5.38
C THR A 27 9.00 -2.83 -6.53
N PHE A 28 8.76 -1.95 -7.51
CA PHE A 28 7.83 -2.21 -8.61
C PHE A 28 8.53 -2.55 -9.92
N LYS A 29 9.85 -2.70 -9.91
CA LYS A 29 10.65 -2.89 -11.13
C LYS A 29 10.23 -4.11 -11.94
N ARG A 30 9.83 -5.20 -11.26
CA ARG A 30 9.45 -6.47 -11.90
C ARG A 30 7.96 -6.62 -12.12
N PHE A 31 7.17 -5.61 -11.78
CA PHE A 31 5.73 -5.71 -11.92
C PHE A 31 5.32 -5.72 -13.39
N ALA A 32 4.48 -6.69 -13.76
CA ALA A 32 3.74 -6.67 -15.01
C ALA A 32 2.49 -5.81 -14.85
N PRO A 33 1.80 -5.41 -15.94
CA PRO A 33 0.56 -4.62 -15.81
C PRO A 33 -0.49 -5.26 -14.90
N ALA A 34 -0.63 -6.59 -14.95
CA ALA A 34 -1.57 -7.30 -14.07
C ALA A 34 -1.17 -7.18 -12.59
N ASP A 35 0.13 -7.14 -12.31
CA ASP A 35 0.62 -7.00 -10.93
C ASP A 35 0.28 -5.62 -10.37
N PHE A 36 0.42 -4.57 -11.18
CA PHE A 36 0.01 -3.22 -10.77
C PHE A 36 -1.48 -3.16 -10.46
N ALA A 37 -2.30 -3.82 -11.28
CA ALA A 37 -3.75 -3.87 -11.06
C ALA A 37 -4.10 -4.58 -9.75
N MET A 38 -3.45 -5.71 -9.47
CA MET A 38 -3.65 -6.45 -8.22
C MET A 38 -3.21 -5.63 -7.00
N PHE A 39 -2.06 -4.96 -7.12
CA PHE A 39 -1.54 -4.11 -6.06
C PHE A 39 -2.51 -2.97 -5.76
N ALA A 40 -2.99 -2.28 -6.79
CA ALA A 40 -3.94 -1.18 -6.65
C ALA A 40 -5.25 -1.65 -6.02
N GLN A 41 -5.74 -2.81 -6.40
CA GLN A 41 -6.97 -3.38 -5.85
C GLN A 41 -6.84 -3.65 -4.36
N GLU A 42 -5.74 -4.28 -3.93
CA GLU A 42 -5.52 -4.58 -2.52
C GLU A 42 -5.26 -3.32 -1.69
N ALA A 43 -4.56 -2.35 -2.27
CA ALA A 43 -4.35 -1.06 -1.61
C ALA A 43 -5.67 -0.34 -1.39
N ASP A 44 -6.55 -0.37 -2.38
CA ASP A 44 -7.86 0.27 -2.30
C ASP A 44 -8.75 -0.39 -1.23
N LYS A 45 -8.72 -1.72 -1.16
CA LYS A 45 -9.44 -2.46 -0.12
C LYS A 45 -8.96 -2.07 1.27
N LEU A 46 -7.65 -1.99 1.45
CA LEU A 46 -7.09 -1.61 2.76
C LEU A 46 -7.47 -0.18 3.15
N LEU A 47 -7.44 0.75 2.20
CA LEU A 47 -7.87 2.12 2.47
C LEU A 47 -9.33 2.18 2.89
N ARG A 48 -10.19 1.39 2.27
CA ARG A 48 -11.61 1.30 2.65
C ARG A 48 -11.77 0.76 4.06
N GLU A 49 -11.00 -0.28 4.42
CA GLU A 49 -11.01 -0.81 5.78
C GLU A 49 -10.60 0.25 6.79
N LEU A 50 -9.54 0.98 6.50
CA LEU A 50 -9.02 2.01 7.42
C LEU A 50 -10.00 3.16 7.57
N ARG A 51 -10.71 3.55 6.51
CA ARG A 51 -11.73 4.60 6.56
C ARG A 51 -12.97 4.13 7.29
N GLY A 52 -13.33 2.86 7.16
CA GLY A 52 -14.50 2.28 7.79
C GLY A 52 -14.35 2.00 9.27
N ASN A 53 -13.13 2.03 9.80
CA ASN A 53 -12.83 1.76 11.20
C ASN A 53 -12.08 2.94 11.83
N PRO A 54 -12.74 4.09 12.01
CA PRO A 54 -12.08 5.25 12.60
C PRO A 54 -11.71 4.98 14.06
N ALA A 55 -10.59 5.52 14.50
CA ALA A 55 -10.18 5.42 15.89
C ALA A 55 -11.11 6.28 16.76
N PRO A 56 -11.35 5.87 18.04
CA PRO A 56 -12.08 6.72 18.97
C PRO A 56 -11.43 8.09 19.10
N LEU A 57 -12.23 9.13 19.21
CA LEU A 57 -11.73 10.50 19.34
C LEU A 57 -10.84 10.69 20.58
N THR A 58 -11.06 9.87 21.59
CA THR A 58 -10.29 9.92 22.85
C THR A 58 -8.95 9.21 22.73
N ASP A 59 -8.72 8.43 21.67
CA ASP A 59 -7.47 7.68 21.48
C ASP A 59 -6.65 8.34 20.36
N VAL A 60 -5.88 9.35 20.75
CA VAL A 60 -5.03 10.12 19.83
C VAL A 60 -3.97 9.24 19.16
N GLU A 61 -3.39 8.33 19.93
CA GLU A 61 -2.34 7.45 19.43
C GLU A 61 -2.85 6.52 18.34
N ALA A 62 -4.02 5.92 18.55
CA ALA A 62 -4.65 5.05 17.53
C ALA A 62 -5.00 5.85 16.29
N GLY A 63 -5.47 7.09 16.44
CA GLY A 63 -5.77 7.97 15.32
C GLY A 63 -4.54 8.32 14.50
N GLN A 64 -3.42 8.62 15.16
CA GLN A 64 -2.15 8.90 14.48
C GLN A 64 -1.62 7.68 13.74
N LYS A 65 -1.71 6.50 14.36
CA LYS A 65 -1.27 5.24 13.75
C LYS A 65 -2.08 4.94 12.49
N ARG A 66 -3.39 5.10 12.57
CA ARG A 66 -4.29 4.92 11.42
C ARG A 66 -3.93 5.88 10.30
N GLN A 67 -3.70 7.15 10.62
CA GLN A 67 -3.34 8.16 9.63
C GLN A 67 -2.02 7.82 8.93
N ARG A 68 -1.01 7.37 9.68
CA ARG A 68 0.26 6.96 9.10
C ARG A 68 0.10 5.77 8.17
N ARG A 69 -0.72 4.79 8.55
CA ARG A 69 -0.99 3.62 7.71
C ARG A 69 -1.63 4.04 6.39
N MET A 70 -2.65 4.89 6.45
CA MET A 70 -3.31 5.40 5.25
C MET A 70 -2.34 6.14 4.34
N GLN A 71 -1.51 7.00 4.92
CA GLN A 71 -0.54 7.79 4.17
C GLN A 71 0.48 6.91 3.47
N ARG A 72 0.99 5.87 4.16
CA ARG A 72 1.93 4.93 3.55
C ARG A 72 1.33 4.19 2.36
N VAL A 73 0.09 3.77 2.49
CA VAL A 73 -0.63 3.09 1.40
C VAL A 73 -0.83 4.03 0.22
N GLN A 74 -1.29 5.25 0.46
CA GLN A 74 -1.51 6.25 -0.58
C GLN A 74 -0.22 6.60 -1.31
N ASN A 75 0.87 6.79 -0.57
CA ASN A 75 2.17 7.11 -1.16
C ASN A 75 2.67 5.94 -2.03
N ALA A 76 2.49 4.71 -1.58
CA ALA A 76 2.88 3.53 -2.36
C ALA A 76 2.07 3.42 -3.64
N MET A 77 0.77 3.71 -3.59
CA MET A 77 -0.08 3.71 -4.79
C MET A 77 0.37 4.76 -5.80
N LEU A 78 0.69 5.96 -5.35
CA LEU A 78 1.17 7.04 -6.22
C LEU A 78 2.50 6.65 -6.86
N LEU A 79 3.40 6.08 -6.09
CA LEU A 79 4.69 5.63 -6.59
C LEU A 79 4.53 4.52 -7.64
N ALA A 80 3.69 3.54 -7.36
CA ALA A 80 3.40 2.45 -8.30
C ALA A 80 2.84 3.00 -9.62
N ARG A 81 1.89 3.93 -9.53
CA ARG A 81 1.30 4.57 -10.71
C ARG A 81 2.35 5.34 -11.52
N SER A 82 3.24 6.06 -10.83
CA SER A 82 4.33 6.80 -11.46
C SER A 82 5.27 5.88 -12.22
N VAL A 83 5.66 4.75 -11.61
CA VAL A 83 6.52 3.76 -12.26
C VAL A 83 5.84 3.17 -13.50
N GLN A 84 4.56 2.81 -13.38
CA GLN A 84 3.79 2.25 -14.47
C GLN A 84 3.67 3.23 -15.65
N THR A 85 3.40 4.50 -15.35
CA THR A 85 3.26 5.56 -16.35
C THR A 85 4.57 5.76 -17.12
N ARG A 86 5.71 5.77 -16.41
CA ARG A 86 7.02 5.96 -17.06
C ARG A 86 7.43 4.80 -17.95
N ARG A 87 6.90 3.61 -17.70
CA ARG A 87 7.14 2.45 -18.57
C ARG A 87 6.34 2.51 -19.86
N GLY A 88 5.31 3.31 -19.84
CA GLY A 88 4.47 3.62 -20.93
C GLY A 88 3.71 2.74 -21.65
#